data_7500fbc303aced09544fff4d4a42732d
#
_entry.id   7500fbc303aced09544fff4d4a42732d
#
_cell.length_a   1.000
_cell.length_b   1.000
_cell.length_c   1.000
_cell.angle_alpha   90.00
_cell.angle_beta   90.00
_cell.angle_gamma   90.00
#
_symmetry.space_group_name_H-M   'P 1'
#
loop_
_entity.id
_entity.type
_entity.pdbx_description
1 polymer ?
#
loop_
_entity_poly.entity_id
_entity_poly.type
_entity_poly.pdbx_seq_one_letter_code
_entity_poly.pdbx_strand_id
1 'polypeptide(L)'
;SFVKPILDFLKQTGSFYMANAYPYHAYMFEQDSVALDYALFQPKKSVVDPNTNLSYTGMLFAQLDAVYFALESMGHSELNVVVSETGWPTKGDSDETAATVQNAAAYNNHLMELVNNETGTPYRPGHPLQAFIFSVFDEDKKPGKSSERNWGVFDVNEDSFYYLDVNNSESGSPQSFNGTGGTWCVAIPSASNESLEEGLNYACGQGNADCAPIQQGQACFSPDTFVNHASYAYNSYYQRSGDNSAACNF
;
A
#
# COMPACT_ATOMS: atom_id res chain seq x y z
N SER A 1 -9.41 -16.59 -32.02
CA SER A 1 -8.78 -15.96 -30.87
C SER A 1 -8.05 -17.01 -30.04
N PHE A 2 -6.79 -16.77 -29.66
CA PHE A 2 -6.02 -17.66 -28.78
C PHE A 2 -6.54 -17.67 -27.34
N VAL A 3 -7.24 -16.63 -26.93
CA VAL A 3 -7.75 -16.46 -25.56
C VAL A 3 -8.95 -17.36 -25.27
N LYS A 4 -9.84 -17.58 -26.25
CA LYS A 4 -11.08 -18.34 -26.03
C LYS A 4 -10.86 -19.75 -25.45
N PRO A 5 -9.93 -20.59 -25.97
CA PRO A 5 -9.69 -21.91 -25.38
C PRO A 5 -9.19 -21.84 -23.92
N ILE A 6 -8.45 -20.78 -23.55
CA ILE A 6 -8.02 -20.57 -22.16
C ILE A 6 -9.24 -20.26 -21.29
N LEU A 7 -10.14 -19.39 -21.73
CA LEU A 7 -11.35 -19.04 -21.00
C LEU A 7 -12.26 -20.26 -20.85
N ASP A 8 -12.43 -21.07 -21.90
CA ASP A 8 -13.19 -22.33 -21.84
C ASP A 8 -12.60 -23.29 -20.80
N PHE A 9 -11.27 -23.37 -20.69
CA PHE A 9 -10.56 -24.17 -19.70
C PHE A 9 -10.77 -23.64 -18.28
N LEU A 10 -10.62 -22.32 -18.06
CA LEU A 10 -10.85 -21.70 -16.76
C LEU A 10 -12.28 -21.94 -16.27
N LYS A 11 -13.27 -21.78 -17.15
CA LYS A 11 -14.66 -22.09 -16.87
C LYS A 11 -14.85 -23.57 -16.48
N GLN A 12 -14.27 -24.50 -17.25
CA GLN A 12 -14.39 -25.93 -17.01
C GLN A 12 -13.79 -26.36 -15.67
N THR A 13 -12.71 -25.70 -15.25
CA THR A 13 -12.00 -26.01 -14.00
C THR A 13 -12.49 -25.22 -12.80
N GLY A 14 -13.41 -24.26 -12.99
CA GLY A 14 -13.86 -23.35 -11.94
C GLY A 14 -12.76 -22.38 -11.47
N SER A 15 -11.78 -22.09 -12.33
CA SER A 15 -10.66 -21.23 -12.02
C SER A 15 -10.97 -19.75 -12.33
N PHE A 16 -10.25 -18.83 -11.67
CA PHE A 16 -10.35 -17.39 -11.91
C PHE A 16 -9.63 -16.98 -13.19
N TYR A 17 -10.07 -15.88 -13.80
CA TYR A 17 -9.24 -15.14 -14.76
C TYR A 17 -8.35 -14.18 -13.99
N MET A 18 -7.04 -14.33 -14.13
CA MET A 18 -6.07 -13.49 -13.46
C MET A 18 -5.56 -12.39 -14.41
N ALA A 19 -5.61 -11.13 -13.95
CA ALA A 19 -5.22 -9.97 -14.73
C ALA A 19 -4.27 -9.06 -13.95
N ASN A 20 -3.16 -8.66 -14.56
CA ASN A 20 -2.33 -7.59 -14.06
C ASN A 20 -2.98 -6.25 -14.40
N ALA A 21 -3.16 -5.38 -13.42
CA ALA A 21 -3.79 -4.09 -13.59
C ALA A 21 -3.05 -3.01 -12.80
N TYR A 22 -2.44 -2.07 -13.51
CA TYR A 22 -1.59 -1.04 -12.93
C TYR A 22 -2.08 0.38 -13.26
N PRO A 23 -2.87 1.01 -12.39
CA PRO A 23 -3.23 2.42 -12.52
C PRO A 23 -2.03 3.36 -12.63
N TYR A 24 -0.91 3.02 -12.02
CA TYR A 24 0.34 3.76 -12.17
C TYR A 24 0.75 3.91 -13.63
N HIS A 25 0.81 2.81 -14.38
CA HIS A 25 1.21 2.85 -15.79
C HIS A 25 0.20 3.62 -16.63
N ALA A 26 -1.12 3.45 -16.38
CA ALA A 26 -2.15 4.21 -17.09
C ALA A 26 -1.99 5.71 -16.84
N TYR A 27 -1.74 6.13 -15.60
CA TYR A 27 -1.44 7.52 -15.27
C TYR A 27 -0.17 8.02 -15.96
N MET A 28 0.93 7.23 -15.90
CA MET A 28 2.21 7.65 -16.50
C MET A 28 2.15 7.81 -18.02
N PHE A 29 1.33 7.02 -18.70
CA PHE A 29 1.14 7.13 -20.17
C PHE A 29 0.19 8.26 -20.57
N GLU A 30 -0.78 8.63 -19.72
CA GLU A 30 -1.89 9.53 -20.06
C GLU A 30 -2.10 10.62 -18.99
N GLN A 31 -1.01 11.24 -18.51
CA GLN A 31 -1.03 12.25 -17.44
C GLN A 31 -1.95 13.45 -17.74
N ASP A 32 -2.13 13.79 -19.01
CA ASP A 32 -3.03 14.88 -19.44
C ASP A 32 -4.52 14.50 -19.33
N SER A 33 -4.84 13.21 -19.34
CA SER A 33 -6.21 12.69 -19.37
C SER A 33 -6.62 11.99 -18.08
N VAL A 34 -5.65 11.42 -17.35
CA VAL A 34 -5.85 10.67 -16.11
C VAL A 34 -5.37 11.50 -14.94
N ALA A 35 -6.28 11.87 -14.03
CA ALA A 35 -5.91 12.57 -12.81
C ALA A 35 -5.20 11.61 -11.83
N LEU A 36 -4.16 12.10 -11.15
CA LEU A 36 -3.39 11.30 -10.16
C LEU A 36 -4.29 10.83 -9.01
N ASP A 37 -5.16 11.69 -8.51
CA ASP A 37 -6.11 11.36 -7.43
C ASP A 37 -7.07 10.22 -7.83
N TYR A 38 -7.48 10.17 -9.11
CA TYR A 38 -8.28 9.07 -9.63
C TYR A 38 -7.50 7.75 -9.70
N ALA A 39 -6.23 7.81 -10.09
CA ALA A 39 -5.35 6.64 -10.09
C ALA A 39 -5.05 6.10 -8.67
N LEU A 40 -5.08 7.00 -7.66
CA LEU A 40 -4.82 6.69 -6.23
C LEU A 40 -6.08 6.38 -5.41
N PHE A 41 -7.26 6.15 -6.04
CA PHE A 41 -8.56 5.97 -5.36
C PHE A 41 -9.03 7.18 -4.54
N GLN A 42 -8.53 8.37 -4.82
CA GLN A 42 -8.84 9.62 -4.08
C GLN A 42 -9.48 10.70 -4.96
N PRO A 43 -10.39 10.37 -5.90
CA PRO A 43 -10.89 11.36 -6.83
C PRO A 43 -11.81 12.36 -6.13
N LYS A 44 -11.65 13.62 -6.48
CA LYS A 44 -12.59 14.69 -6.07
C LYS A 44 -13.97 14.50 -6.67
N LYS A 45 -14.05 13.80 -7.80
CA LYS A 45 -15.29 13.45 -8.50
C LYS A 45 -15.10 12.08 -9.15
N SER A 46 -16.16 11.27 -9.12
CA SER A 46 -16.18 10.02 -9.88
C SER A 46 -16.16 10.30 -11.39
N VAL A 47 -15.57 9.36 -12.13
CA VAL A 47 -15.59 9.35 -13.60
C VAL A 47 -16.75 8.49 -14.04
N VAL A 48 -17.64 9.05 -14.86
CA VAL A 48 -18.80 8.34 -15.38
C VAL A 48 -18.50 7.86 -16.81
N ASP A 49 -18.65 6.57 -17.06
CA ASP A 49 -18.57 6.01 -18.40
C ASP A 49 -19.86 6.39 -19.17
N PRO A 50 -19.75 7.11 -20.28
CA PRO A 50 -20.94 7.58 -21.03
C PRO A 50 -21.72 6.44 -21.70
N ASN A 51 -21.12 5.25 -21.89
CA ASN A 51 -21.78 4.14 -22.55
C ASN A 51 -22.60 3.27 -21.59
N THR A 52 -22.08 3.07 -20.38
CA THR A 52 -22.70 2.17 -19.36
C THR A 52 -23.37 2.96 -18.23
N ASN A 53 -23.09 4.25 -18.11
CA ASN A 53 -23.49 5.10 -16.99
C ASN A 53 -22.95 4.62 -15.62
N LEU A 54 -21.94 3.76 -15.63
CA LEU A 54 -21.24 3.34 -14.41
C LEU A 54 -20.33 4.46 -13.91
N SER A 55 -20.26 4.61 -12.59
CA SER A 55 -19.50 5.66 -11.91
C SER A 55 -18.29 5.07 -11.20
N TYR A 56 -17.10 5.50 -11.58
CA TYR A 56 -15.83 4.96 -11.09
C TYR A 56 -15.14 5.95 -10.14
N THR A 57 -14.86 5.49 -8.93
CA THR A 57 -14.11 6.23 -7.90
C THR A 57 -12.62 5.89 -7.90
N GLY A 58 -12.14 5.04 -8.80
CA GLY A 58 -10.75 4.68 -8.95
C GLY A 58 -10.51 3.98 -10.28
N MET A 59 -9.32 4.23 -10.84
CA MET A 59 -8.95 3.69 -12.16
C MET A 59 -8.88 2.17 -12.18
N LEU A 60 -8.46 1.52 -11.08
CA LEU A 60 -8.43 0.07 -11.01
C LEU A 60 -9.80 -0.54 -11.29
N PHE A 61 -10.86 0.04 -10.76
CA PHE A 61 -12.23 -0.45 -11.03
C PHE A 61 -12.59 -0.38 -12.52
N ALA A 62 -12.23 0.72 -13.18
CA ALA A 62 -12.49 0.86 -14.61
C ALA A 62 -11.68 -0.15 -15.45
N GLN A 63 -10.42 -0.40 -15.07
CA GLN A 63 -9.58 -1.43 -15.71
C GLN A 63 -10.20 -2.83 -15.55
N LEU A 64 -10.67 -3.17 -14.35
CA LEU A 64 -11.28 -4.48 -14.07
C LEU A 64 -12.63 -4.65 -14.77
N ASP A 65 -13.47 -3.61 -14.79
CA ASP A 65 -14.74 -3.67 -15.50
C ASP A 65 -14.55 -3.79 -17.01
N ALA A 66 -13.50 -3.17 -17.57
CA ALA A 66 -13.12 -3.40 -18.96
C ALA A 66 -12.76 -4.86 -19.24
N VAL A 67 -12.09 -5.55 -18.29
CA VAL A 67 -11.81 -6.98 -18.38
C VAL A 67 -13.11 -7.79 -18.30
N TYR A 68 -14.02 -7.48 -17.37
CA TYR A 68 -15.31 -8.14 -17.26
C TYR A 68 -16.16 -7.98 -18.53
N PHE A 69 -16.22 -6.78 -19.11
CA PHE A 69 -16.90 -6.56 -20.39
C PHE A 69 -16.28 -7.35 -21.54
N ALA A 70 -14.95 -7.47 -21.56
CA ALA A 70 -14.26 -8.28 -22.57
C ALA A 70 -14.59 -9.77 -22.40
N LEU A 71 -14.61 -10.29 -21.18
CA LEU A 71 -15.01 -11.69 -20.88
C LEU A 71 -16.46 -11.94 -21.29
N GLU A 72 -17.37 -11.04 -20.96
CA GLU A 72 -18.78 -11.15 -21.35
C GLU A 72 -18.96 -11.15 -22.86
N SER A 73 -18.26 -10.25 -23.58
CA SER A 73 -18.30 -10.21 -25.05
C SER A 73 -17.84 -11.51 -25.71
N MET A 74 -17.04 -12.32 -25.00
CA MET A 74 -16.58 -13.64 -25.44
C MET A 74 -17.44 -14.81 -24.90
N GLY A 75 -18.54 -14.53 -24.20
CA GLY A 75 -19.46 -15.52 -23.66
C GLY A 75 -19.02 -16.18 -22.34
N HIS A 76 -18.17 -15.46 -21.56
CA HIS A 76 -17.61 -15.94 -20.29
C HIS A 76 -17.93 -14.99 -19.13
N SER A 77 -19.16 -14.48 -19.05
CA SER A 77 -19.61 -13.58 -17.98
C SER A 77 -19.56 -14.18 -16.58
N GLU A 78 -19.49 -15.50 -16.46
CA GLU A 78 -19.42 -16.23 -15.19
C GLU A 78 -18.01 -16.26 -14.57
N LEU A 79 -16.96 -15.93 -15.33
CA LEU A 79 -15.60 -15.94 -14.82
C LEU A 79 -15.38 -14.77 -13.86
N ASN A 80 -14.90 -15.06 -12.66
CA ASN A 80 -14.43 -14.06 -11.73
C ASN A 80 -13.01 -13.62 -12.08
N VAL A 81 -12.73 -12.34 -11.89
CA VAL A 81 -11.42 -11.74 -12.12
C VAL A 81 -10.69 -11.56 -10.79
N VAL A 82 -9.45 -12.03 -10.75
CA VAL A 82 -8.51 -11.77 -9.65
C VAL A 82 -7.41 -10.86 -10.20
N VAL A 83 -7.07 -9.81 -9.47
CA VAL A 83 -5.93 -8.95 -9.80
C VAL A 83 -4.66 -9.67 -9.39
N SER A 84 -3.98 -10.28 -10.36
CA SER A 84 -2.74 -11.04 -10.12
C SER A 84 -1.56 -10.18 -9.73
N GLU A 85 -1.54 -8.94 -10.19
CA GLU A 85 -0.55 -7.94 -9.82
C GLU A 85 -1.14 -6.54 -9.91
N THR A 86 -0.93 -5.75 -8.87
CA THR A 86 -1.16 -4.31 -8.83
C THR A 86 -0.30 -3.69 -7.73
N GLY A 87 -0.02 -2.39 -7.83
CA GLY A 87 0.80 -1.68 -6.86
C GLY A 87 1.18 -0.30 -7.36
N TRP A 88 2.12 0.33 -6.63
CA TRP A 88 2.63 1.65 -6.94
C TRP A 88 4.09 1.78 -6.51
N PRO A 89 5.01 2.28 -7.37
CA PRO A 89 6.42 2.36 -7.02
C PRO A 89 6.72 3.49 -6.03
N THR A 90 7.64 3.21 -5.11
CA THR A 90 8.09 4.16 -4.08
C THR A 90 9.09 5.20 -4.61
N LYS A 91 9.72 4.91 -5.77
CA LYS A 91 10.74 5.76 -6.40
C LYS A 91 10.78 5.50 -7.90
N GLY A 92 11.14 6.51 -8.68
CA GLY A 92 11.29 6.44 -10.13
C GLY A 92 12.38 7.35 -10.66
N ASP A 93 12.52 7.41 -11.98
CA ASP A 93 13.37 8.37 -12.68
C ASP A 93 12.77 9.78 -12.61
N SER A 94 13.50 10.80 -13.07
CA SER A 94 13.08 12.21 -12.99
C SER A 94 11.77 12.53 -13.73
N ASP A 95 11.41 11.73 -14.72
CA ASP A 95 10.13 11.81 -15.46
C ASP A 95 9.00 10.99 -14.82
N GLU A 96 9.31 10.17 -13.83
CA GLU A 96 8.35 9.34 -13.10
C GLU A 96 7.93 10.01 -11.77
N THR A 97 7.45 11.26 -11.87
CA THR A 97 7.20 12.13 -10.70
C THR A 97 6.14 11.60 -9.72
N ALA A 98 5.28 10.69 -10.16
CA ALA A 98 4.28 10.04 -9.32
C ALA A 98 4.82 8.83 -8.53
N ALA A 99 6.01 8.32 -8.85
CA ALA A 99 6.67 7.25 -8.12
C ALA A 99 7.27 7.79 -6.82
N THR A 100 6.47 7.81 -5.76
CA THR A 100 6.85 8.32 -4.44
C THR A 100 6.33 7.40 -3.35
N VAL A 101 7.02 7.39 -2.19
CA VAL A 101 6.59 6.62 -1.01
C VAL A 101 5.17 7.00 -0.58
N GLN A 102 4.82 8.29 -0.65
CA GLN A 102 3.50 8.79 -0.26
C GLN A 102 2.40 8.23 -1.17
N ASN A 103 2.62 8.22 -2.49
CA ASN A 103 1.65 7.68 -3.45
C ASN A 103 1.55 6.16 -3.35
N ALA A 104 2.68 5.46 -3.13
CA ALA A 104 2.71 4.01 -2.90
C ALA A 104 1.92 3.63 -1.64
N ALA A 105 2.14 4.34 -0.54
CA ALA A 105 1.38 4.17 0.69
C ALA A 105 -0.11 4.43 0.48
N ALA A 106 -0.48 5.54 -0.20
CA ALA A 106 -1.86 5.89 -0.47
C ALA A 106 -2.56 4.82 -1.32
N TYR A 107 -1.93 4.39 -2.43
CA TYR A 107 -2.51 3.38 -3.32
C TYR A 107 -2.71 2.04 -2.61
N ASN A 108 -1.65 1.51 -1.99
CA ASN A 108 -1.69 0.17 -1.42
C ASN A 108 -2.59 0.09 -0.18
N ASN A 109 -2.66 1.12 0.67
CA ASN A 109 -3.58 1.13 1.80
C ASN A 109 -5.04 1.23 1.37
N HIS A 110 -5.38 2.07 0.37
CA HIS A 110 -6.75 2.09 -0.18
C HIS A 110 -7.14 0.76 -0.84
N LEU A 111 -6.20 0.11 -1.54
CA LEU A 111 -6.43 -1.23 -2.08
C LEU A 111 -6.77 -2.23 -0.96
N MET A 112 -6.00 -2.22 0.13
CA MET A 112 -6.27 -3.09 1.30
C MET A 112 -7.62 -2.78 1.94
N GLU A 113 -7.97 -1.51 2.08
CA GLU A 113 -9.29 -1.09 2.57
C GLU A 113 -10.43 -1.66 1.69
N LEU A 114 -10.31 -1.55 0.38
CA LEU A 114 -11.30 -2.07 -0.56
C LEU A 114 -11.44 -3.59 -0.47
N VAL A 115 -10.33 -4.32 -0.37
CA VAL A 115 -10.31 -5.78 -0.23
C VAL A 115 -10.92 -6.20 1.11
N ASN A 116 -10.52 -5.56 2.21
CA ASN A 116 -11.00 -5.86 3.55
C ASN A 116 -12.50 -5.54 3.74
N ASN A 117 -13.00 -4.53 3.04
CA ASN A 117 -14.43 -4.18 3.03
C ASN A 117 -15.24 -4.99 2.00
N GLU A 118 -14.65 -6.02 1.41
CA GLU A 118 -15.30 -6.87 0.41
C GLU A 118 -15.93 -6.07 -0.75
N THR A 119 -15.29 -4.95 -1.13
CA THR A 119 -15.78 -4.04 -2.15
C THR A 119 -15.62 -4.66 -3.53
N GLY A 120 -16.70 -4.71 -4.31
CA GLY A 120 -16.66 -5.09 -5.73
C GLY A 120 -16.49 -3.86 -6.64
N THR A 121 -16.39 -4.13 -7.96
CA THR A 121 -16.37 -3.06 -8.97
C THR A 121 -17.79 -2.50 -9.19
N PRO A 122 -17.95 -1.32 -9.81
CA PRO A 122 -19.26 -0.79 -10.17
C PRO A 122 -20.11 -1.72 -11.04
N TYR A 123 -19.49 -2.50 -11.91
CA TYR A 123 -20.19 -3.49 -12.73
C TYR A 123 -20.49 -4.80 -11.97
N ARG A 124 -19.66 -5.15 -10.99
CA ARG A 124 -19.76 -6.37 -10.18
C ARG A 124 -19.75 -6.06 -8.67
N PRO A 125 -20.73 -5.30 -8.17
CA PRO A 125 -20.72 -4.86 -6.76
C PRO A 125 -20.85 -5.99 -5.75
N GLY A 126 -21.40 -7.14 -6.16
CA GLY A 126 -21.53 -8.33 -5.31
C GLY A 126 -20.34 -9.30 -5.38
N HIS A 127 -19.26 -8.95 -6.07
CA HIS A 127 -18.07 -9.78 -6.21
C HIS A 127 -16.87 -9.06 -5.56
N PRO A 128 -16.50 -9.46 -4.32
CA PRO A 128 -15.38 -8.86 -3.60
C PRO A 128 -14.09 -8.85 -4.41
N LEU A 129 -13.39 -7.73 -4.39
CA LEU A 129 -12.09 -7.58 -5.04
C LEU A 129 -11.08 -8.53 -4.39
N GLN A 130 -10.37 -9.31 -5.21
CA GLN A 130 -9.22 -10.09 -4.81
C GLN A 130 -8.01 -9.59 -5.55
N ALA A 131 -6.94 -9.25 -4.82
CA ALA A 131 -5.75 -8.66 -5.41
C ALA A 131 -4.47 -9.11 -4.73
N PHE A 132 -3.40 -9.16 -5.51
CA PHE A 132 -2.03 -9.37 -5.04
C PHE A 132 -1.24 -8.09 -5.25
N ILE A 133 -0.64 -7.56 -4.17
CA ILE A 133 0.22 -6.39 -4.25
C ILE A 133 1.57 -6.79 -4.87
N PHE A 134 1.95 -6.11 -5.91
CA PHE A 134 3.29 -6.16 -6.48
C PHE A 134 4.07 -4.92 -6.03
N SER A 135 5.08 -5.09 -5.18
CA SER A 135 5.61 -6.34 -4.67
C SER A 135 5.92 -6.25 -3.17
N VAL A 136 6.29 -7.39 -2.54
CA VAL A 136 6.70 -7.40 -1.13
C VAL A 136 8.03 -6.69 -0.96
N PHE A 137 9.04 -7.04 -1.79
CA PHE A 137 10.38 -6.46 -1.74
C PHE A 137 10.75 -5.76 -3.03
N ASP A 138 11.65 -4.79 -2.93
CA ASP A 138 12.31 -4.18 -4.09
C ASP A 138 13.14 -5.21 -4.88
N GLU A 139 13.13 -5.07 -6.20
CA GLU A 139 13.88 -5.94 -7.12
C GLU A 139 15.14 -5.22 -7.65
N ASP A 140 16.13 -5.01 -6.81
CA ASP A 140 17.31 -4.15 -7.04
C ASP A 140 18.09 -4.44 -8.32
N LYS A 141 17.96 -5.65 -8.88
CA LYS A 141 18.64 -6.11 -10.09
C LYS A 141 17.78 -6.12 -11.36
N LYS A 142 16.51 -5.71 -11.24
CA LYS A 142 15.59 -5.67 -12.39
C LYS A 142 16.04 -4.60 -13.40
N PRO A 143 16.11 -4.93 -14.71
CA PRO A 143 16.45 -3.95 -15.73
C PRO A 143 15.31 -2.98 -16.00
N GLY A 144 15.60 -1.87 -16.66
CA GLY A 144 14.60 -0.88 -17.06
C GLY A 144 14.68 0.41 -16.26
N LYS A 145 13.57 1.14 -16.19
CA LYS A 145 13.43 2.39 -15.43
C LYS A 145 13.66 2.18 -13.94
N SER A 146 13.95 3.26 -13.24
CA SER A 146 14.17 3.19 -11.80
C SER A 146 12.95 2.66 -11.05
N SER A 147 11.74 3.01 -11.47
CA SER A 147 10.50 2.50 -10.90
C SER A 147 10.43 0.97 -10.88
N GLU A 148 10.97 0.29 -11.93
CA GLU A 148 10.94 -1.18 -12.02
C GLU A 148 11.64 -1.90 -10.86
N ARG A 149 12.51 -1.21 -10.15
CA ARG A 149 13.25 -1.74 -8.99
C ARG A 149 12.68 -1.34 -7.65
N ASN A 150 11.62 -0.50 -7.61
CA ASN A 150 11.14 0.16 -6.41
C ASN A 150 9.62 -0.03 -6.21
N TRP A 151 9.12 -1.26 -6.44
CA TRP A 151 7.71 -1.61 -6.20
C TRP A 151 7.48 -2.22 -4.82
N GLY A 152 8.54 -2.47 -4.06
CA GLY A 152 8.48 -3.11 -2.76
C GLY A 152 7.70 -2.31 -1.72
N VAL A 153 6.97 -3.02 -0.85
CA VAL A 153 6.54 -2.49 0.44
C VAL A 153 7.75 -2.37 1.37
N PHE A 154 8.70 -3.28 1.17
CA PHE A 154 9.98 -3.33 1.89
C PHE A 154 11.14 -3.15 0.91
N ASP A 155 12.23 -2.60 1.40
CA ASP A 155 13.50 -2.58 0.68
C ASP A 155 14.20 -3.95 0.71
N VAL A 156 15.40 -4.04 0.12
CA VAL A 156 16.20 -5.27 0.08
C VAL A 156 16.78 -5.67 1.44
N ASN A 157 16.70 -4.81 2.45
CA ASN A 157 17.15 -5.05 3.82
C ASN A 157 15.98 -5.37 4.75
N GLU A 158 14.76 -5.55 4.22
CA GLU A 158 13.53 -5.80 4.96
C GLU A 158 12.98 -4.58 5.73
N ASP A 159 13.51 -3.37 5.46
CA ASP A 159 12.98 -2.13 6.02
C ASP A 159 11.74 -1.68 5.25
N SER A 160 10.63 -1.43 5.94
CA SER A 160 9.40 -1.00 5.28
C SER A 160 9.46 0.47 4.88
N PHE A 161 9.03 0.80 3.67
CA PHE A 161 8.91 2.19 3.21
C PHE A 161 7.72 2.91 3.83
N TYR A 162 6.67 2.17 4.18
CA TYR A 162 5.42 2.71 4.75
C TYR A 162 4.65 1.60 5.48
N TYR A 163 3.78 2.00 6.38
CA TYR A 163 2.85 1.08 7.03
C TYR A 163 1.77 0.61 6.03
N LEU A 164 1.55 -0.70 5.97
CA LEU A 164 0.47 -1.33 5.20
C LEU A 164 -0.51 -2.01 6.16
N ASP A 165 -1.76 -1.53 6.19
CA ASP A 165 -2.81 -2.10 7.04
C ASP A 165 -3.45 -3.33 6.38
N VAL A 166 -2.90 -4.50 6.67
CA VAL A 166 -3.38 -5.78 6.10
C VAL A 166 -4.63 -6.35 6.80
N ASN A 167 -4.98 -5.85 8.00
CA ASN A 167 -6.00 -6.48 8.83
C ASN A 167 -7.25 -5.61 9.06
N ASN A 168 -7.35 -4.43 8.43
CA ASN A 168 -8.40 -3.46 8.72
C ASN A 168 -8.59 -3.29 10.24
N SER A 169 -7.47 -3.21 10.96
CA SER A 169 -7.48 -2.95 12.38
C SER A 169 -8.17 -1.61 12.58
N GLU A 170 -9.22 -1.57 13.40
CA GLU A 170 -10.03 -0.37 13.68
C GLU A 170 -9.20 0.83 14.19
N SER A 171 -7.89 0.71 14.22
CA SER A 171 -6.91 1.73 14.59
C SER A 171 -6.27 2.47 13.41
N GLY A 172 -6.75 2.30 12.18
CA GLY A 172 -6.06 2.91 11.02
C GLY A 172 -6.95 3.16 9.83
N SER A 173 -7.90 4.09 9.90
CA SER A 173 -8.19 4.86 8.69
C SER A 173 -6.86 5.32 8.08
N PRO A 174 -6.68 5.29 6.73
CA PRO A 174 -5.55 5.97 6.11
C PRO A 174 -5.58 7.40 6.60
N GLN A 175 -4.75 7.71 7.58
CA GLN A 175 -4.71 9.04 8.14
C GLN A 175 -4.20 9.95 7.03
N SER A 176 -5.17 10.62 6.39
CA SER A 176 -4.88 11.91 5.81
C SER A 176 -3.97 12.62 6.81
N PHE A 177 -2.77 13.01 6.39
CA PHE A 177 -1.83 13.83 7.16
C PHE A 177 -2.40 15.24 7.41
N ASN A 178 -3.67 15.33 7.78
CA ASN A 178 -4.35 16.51 8.30
C ASN A 178 -4.72 16.23 9.76
N GLY A 179 -3.73 16.36 10.60
CA GLY A 179 -3.70 16.58 12.02
C GLY A 179 -4.97 16.42 12.85
N THR A 180 -5.35 15.19 13.20
CA THR A 180 -6.00 14.85 14.47
C THR A 180 -5.90 13.33 14.74
N GLY A 181 -5.06 12.59 14.04
CA GLY A 181 -4.70 11.22 14.37
C GLY A 181 -3.46 11.19 15.25
N GLY A 182 -3.33 10.19 16.13
CA GLY A 182 -2.23 10.08 17.06
C GLY A 182 -0.86 10.31 16.41
N THR A 183 -0.06 11.16 16.98
CA THR A 183 1.31 11.44 16.54
C THR A 183 2.24 10.36 17.08
N TRP A 184 3.31 10.06 16.31
CA TRP A 184 4.29 9.04 16.68
C TRP A 184 5.64 9.70 16.91
N CYS A 185 6.37 9.22 17.89
CA CYS A 185 7.74 9.65 18.16
C CYS A 185 8.70 8.58 17.67
N VAL A 186 9.51 8.89 16.68
CA VAL A 186 10.49 7.98 16.11
C VAL A 186 11.88 8.59 16.14
N ALA A 187 12.89 7.74 16.26
CA ALA A 187 14.29 8.18 16.23
C ALA A 187 14.67 8.70 14.86
N ILE A 188 15.53 9.72 14.82
CA ILE A 188 16.08 10.25 13.58
C ILE A 188 17.11 9.25 13.03
N PRO A 189 16.93 8.71 11.81
CA PRO A 189 17.83 7.68 11.27
C PRO A 189 19.30 8.10 11.15
N SER A 190 19.57 9.41 11.06
CA SER A 190 20.92 9.97 10.99
C SER A 190 21.51 10.33 12.35
N ALA A 191 20.82 10.07 13.47
CA ALA A 191 21.38 10.30 14.80
C ALA A 191 22.52 9.33 15.10
N SER A 192 23.48 9.75 15.92
CA SER A 192 24.59 8.88 16.32
C SER A 192 24.10 7.76 17.23
N ASN A 193 24.77 6.60 17.19
CA ASN A 193 24.43 5.49 18.09
C ASN A 193 24.49 5.90 19.56
N GLU A 194 25.41 6.79 19.93
CA GLU A 194 25.54 7.31 21.29
C GLU A 194 24.29 8.10 21.72
N SER A 195 23.79 9.02 20.87
CA SER A 195 22.55 9.76 21.14
C SER A 195 21.33 8.85 21.21
N LEU A 196 21.24 7.85 20.30
CA LEU A 196 20.15 6.89 20.30
C LEU A 196 20.16 6.02 21.56
N GLU A 197 21.34 5.61 22.03
CA GLU A 197 21.51 4.83 23.26
C GLU A 197 21.13 5.65 24.51
N GLU A 198 21.55 6.93 24.58
CA GLU A 198 21.16 7.81 25.68
C GLU A 198 19.66 7.99 25.77
N GLY A 199 18.99 8.29 24.64
CA GLY A 199 17.54 8.43 24.59
C GLY A 199 16.81 7.12 24.89
N LEU A 200 17.31 5.98 24.40
CA LEU A 200 16.77 4.65 24.68
C LEU A 200 16.84 4.35 26.19
N ASN A 201 18.00 4.61 26.80
CA ASN A 201 18.22 4.41 28.24
C ASN A 201 17.30 5.31 29.09
N TYR A 202 17.08 6.55 28.67
CA TYR A 202 16.14 7.44 29.32
C TYR A 202 14.70 6.91 29.20
N ALA A 203 14.25 6.60 27.96
CA ALA A 203 12.87 6.17 27.70
C ALA A 203 12.54 4.90 28.49
N CYS A 204 13.41 3.87 28.42
CA CYS A 204 13.21 2.60 29.11
C CYS A 204 13.44 2.66 30.63
N GLY A 205 14.25 3.63 31.10
CA GLY A 205 14.57 3.82 32.51
C GLY A 205 13.62 4.82 33.17
N GLN A 206 14.03 6.08 33.22
CA GLN A 206 13.30 7.15 33.91
C GLN A 206 11.94 7.48 33.22
N GLY A 207 11.89 7.31 31.90
CA GLY A 207 10.67 7.53 31.11
C GLY A 207 9.60 6.45 31.27
N ASN A 208 9.94 5.31 31.88
CA ASN A 208 9.01 4.23 32.16
C ASN A 208 8.31 3.66 30.91
N ALA A 209 8.94 3.74 29.74
CA ALA A 209 8.45 3.08 28.53
C ALA A 209 8.42 1.55 28.73
N ASP A 210 7.46 0.88 28.11
CA ASP A 210 7.47 -0.57 28.09
C ASP A 210 8.50 -1.07 27.04
N CYS A 211 9.69 -1.42 27.49
CA CYS A 211 10.77 -1.91 26.65
C CYS A 211 10.91 -3.45 26.68
N ALA A 212 9.99 -4.16 27.31
CA ALA A 212 10.00 -5.63 27.29
C ALA A 212 9.92 -6.21 25.87
N PRO A 213 9.10 -5.68 24.95
CA PRO A 213 8.98 -6.22 23.59
C PRO A 213 10.26 -6.14 22.73
N ILE A 214 11.18 -5.22 23.03
CA ILE A 214 12.45 -5.05 22.30
C ILE A 214 13.63 -5.80 22.94
N GLN A 215 13.39 -6.65 23.94
CA GLN A 215 14.44 -7.50 24.51
C GLN A 215 14.70 -8.71 23.61
N GLN A 216 15.92 -9.26 23.69
CA GLN A 216 16.31 -10.42 22.91
C GLN A 216 15.30 -11.57 23.03
N GLY A 217 14.82 -12.06 21.87
CA GLY A 217 13.83 -13.14 21.80
C GLY A 217 12.37 -12.68 21.93
N GLN A 218 12.11 -11.36 22.04
CA GLN A 218 10.77 -10.82 22.06
C GLN A 218 10.30 -10.35 20.68
N ALA A 219 9.00 -10.07 20.55
CA ALA A 219 8.33 -9.86 19.27
C ALA A 219 8.83 -8.64 18.47
N CYS A 220 9.35 -7.60 19.15
CA CYS A 220 9.84 -6.37 18.53
C CYS A 220 11.36 -6.23 18.61
N PHE A 221 12.09 -7.32 18.92
CA PHE A 221 13.55 -7.30 19.00
C PHE A 221 14.18 -7.11 17.60
N SER A 222 13.65 -7.78 16.60
CA SER A 222 14.14 -7.64 15.23
C SER A 222 13.37 -6.57 14.44
N PRO A 223 14.08 -5.73 13.65
CA PRO A 223 15.52 -5.71 13.43
C PRO A 223 16.32 -5.16 14.64
N ASP A 224 17.41 -5.86 15.00
CA ASP A 224 18.28 -5.50 16.13
C ASP A 224 19.20 -4.31 15.76
N THR A 225 18.62 -3.11 15.74
CA THR A 225 19.34 -1.85 15.48
C THR A 225 18.99 -0.79 16.50
N PHE A 226 19.94 0.10 16.80
CA PHE A 226 19.69 1.23 17.72
C PHE A 226 18.51 2.10 17.28
N VAL A 227 18.38 2.38 15.98
CA VAL A 227 17.32 3.22 15.45
C VAL A 227 15.93 2.60 15.69
N ASN A 228 15.79 1.29 15.46
CA ASN A 228 14.51 0.60 15.63
C ASN A 228 14.13 0.49 17.11
N HIS A 229 15.08 0.08 17.96
CA HIS A 229 14.83 -0.01 19.40
C HIS A 229 14.57 1.36 20.03
N ALA A 230 15.32 2.40 19.62
CA ALA A 230 15.06 3.77 20.07
C ALA A 230 13.70 4.29 19.60
N SER A 231 13.32 4.07 18.34
CA SER A 231 12.00 4.45 17.82
C SER A 231 10.86 3.80 18.60
N TYR A 232 10.99 2.51 18.90
CA TYR A 232 10.01 1.81 19.74
C TYR A 232 9.89 2.42 21.13
N ALA A 233 11.03 2.61 21.82
CA ALA A 233 11.06 3.13 23.18
C ALA A 233 10.57 4.58 23.25
N TYR A 234 10.99 5.44 22.31
CA TYR A 234 10.55 6.84 22.21
C TYR A 234 9.04 6.94 22.01
N ASN A 235 8.52 6.12 21.09
CA ASN A 235 7.09 6.09 20.87
C ASN A 235 6.31 5.56 22.08
N SER A 236 6.79 4.50 22.72
CA SER A 236 6.16 3.97 23.94
C SER A 236 6.13 5.00 25.07
N TYR A 237 7.20 5.77 25.25
CA TYR A 237 7.25 6.90 26.17
C TYR A 237 6.28 8.02 25.78
N TYR A 238 6.31 8.42 24.50
CA TYR A 238 5.46 9.49 23.96
C TYR A 238 3.98 9.21 24.13
N GLN A 239 3.50 8.03 23.76
CA GLN A 239 2.10 7.62 23.88
C GLN A 239 1.64 7.62 25.36
N ARG A 240 2.51 7.19 26.27
CA ARG A 240 2.23 7.23 27.71
C ARG A 240 2.17 8.64 28.28
N SER A 241 2.84 9.58 27.65
CA SER A 241 2.88 10.99 28.03
C SER A 241 1.69 11.79 27.49
N GLY A 242 0.70 11.15 26.87
CA GLY A 242 -0.51 11.76 26.34
C GLY A 242 -0.27 12.62 25.10
N ASP A 243 0.55 12.13 24.17
CA ASP A 243 0.85 12.77 22.87
C ASP A 243 1.43 14.20 23.01
N ASN A 244 2.12 14.46 24.10
CA ASN A 244 2.77 15.75 24.31
C ASN A 244 4.01 15.88 23.44
N SER A 245 4.03 16.82 22.48
CA SER A 245 5.14 17.02 21.56
C SER A 245 6.50 17.24 22.24
N ALA A 246 6.51 17.79 23.46
CA ALA A 246 7.74 17.92 24.25
C ALA A 246 8.29 16.55 24.72
N ALA A 247 7.48 15.51 24.77
CA ALA A 247 7.89 14.15 25.10
C ALA A 247 8.58 13.41 23.93
N CYS A 248 8.70 14.02 22.76
CA CYS A 248 9.43 13.49 21.60
C CYS A 248 10.73 14.28 21.33
N ASN A 249 11.35 14.81 22.37
CA ASN A 249 12.61 15.56 22.27
C ASN A 249 13.69 14.81 23.08
N PHE A 250 14.36 13.87 22.41
CA PHE A 250 15.43 13.01 22.93
C PHE A 250 16.80 13.49 22.48
#